data_56418e256ec5b8b6a8fee3c4850dd267
#
_entry.id   56418e256ec5b8b6a8fee3c4850dd267
#
_cell.length_a   1.000
_cell.length_b   1.000
_cell.length_c   1.000
_cell.angle_alpha   90.00
_cell.angle_beta   90.00
_cell.angle_gamma   90.00
#
_symmetry.space_group_name_H-M   'P 1'
#
loop_
_entity.id
_entity.type
_entity.pdbx_description
1 polymer ?
#
loop_
_entity_poly.entity_id
_entity_poly.type
_entity_poly.pdbx_seq_one_letter_code
_entity_poly.pdbx_strand_id
1 'polypeptide(L)'
;YQPAEILETLAQAPGQDAAVLYSGDTGFYSGASGLLTPLRALGIPARVYPGVSSIQLLAAALGRPWQDWKLVSAHGCACDPVAQCMTERSVFFLTGGAETPATLCRKLTDAGMGEAHALVGENLGTGEEAIRYGSAAELAGQSFAPLSVLLVENFDVPHFRTPGFPDESFIRGQVPM
;
A
#
# COMPACT_ATOMS: atom_id res chain seq x y z
N TYR A 1 -5.47 -16.22 9.05
CA TYR A 1 -4.89 -16.82 10.28
C TYR A 1 -4.78 -15.75 11.34
N GLN A 2 -5.43 -15.97 12.47
CA GLN A 2 -5.37 -15.04 13.60
C GLN A 2 -4.09 -15.31 14.41
N PRO A 3 -3.48 -14.28 15.00
CA PRO A 3 -2.27 -14.47 15.82
C PRO A 3 -2.45 -15.52 16.94
N ALA A 4 -3.65 -15.63 17.53
CA ALA A 4 -3.94 -16.62 18.56
C ALA A 4 -3.79 -18.07 18.04
N GLU A 5 -4.30 -18.38 16.87
CA GLU A 5 -4.22 -19.71 16.25
C GLU A 5 -2.75 -20.10 15.97
N ILE A 6 -1.95 -19.12 15.55
CA ILE A 6 -0.51 -19.33 15.31
C ILE A 6 0.20 -19.64 16.63
N LEU A 7 -0.10 -18.88 17.68
CA LEU A 7 0.49 -19.10 19.02
C LEU A 7 0.09 -20.46 19.59
N GLU A 8 -1.14 -20.89 19.44
CA GLU A 8 -1.59 -22.23 19.84
C GLU A 8 -0.82 -23.31 19.09
N THR A 9 -0.63 -23.14 17.78
CA THR A 9 0.15 -24.09 16.96
C THR A 9 1.59 -24.17 17.43
N LEU A 10 2.21 -23.03 17.72
CA LEU A 10 3.60 -22.96 18.23
C LEU A 10 3.72 -23.64 19.60
N ALA A 11 2.74 -23.47 20.48
CA ALA A 11 2.71 -24.11 21.81
C ALA A 11 2.60 -25.63 21.75
N GLN A 12 2.03 -26.18 20.69
CA GLN A 12 1.92 -27.64 20.46
C GLN A 12 3.22 -28.28 19.96
N ALA A 13 4.19 -27.46 19.51
CA ALA A 13 5.47 -27.95 18.96
C ALA A 13 6.67 -27.23 19.65
N PRO A 14 6.87 -27.40 20.96
CA PRO A 14 7.91 -26.69 21.70
C PRO A 14 9.29 -27.10 21.20
N GLY A 15 10.18 -26.11 21.02
CA GLY A 15 11.56 -26.30 20.58
C GLY A 15 11.74 -26.57 19.09
N GLN A 16 10.68 -26.45 18.30
CA GLN A 16 10.78 -26.53 16.83
C GLN A 16 10.87 -25.14 16.22
N ASP A 17 11.66 -25.03 15.14
CA ASP A 17 11.65 -23.85 14.29
C ASP A 17 10.37 -23.81 13.45
N ALA A 18 9.76 -22.64 13.35
CA ALA A 18 8.54 -22.41 12.57
C ALA A 18 8.71 -21.22 11.63
N ALA A 19 8.14 -21.31 10.45
CA ALA A 19 8.04 -20.22 9.49
C ALA A 19 6.58 -19.81 9.29
N VAL A 20 6.27 -18.52 9.49
CA VAL A 20 4.96 -17.95 9.23
C VAL A 20 5.04 -17.09 7.98
N LEU A 21 4.26 -17.44 6.96
CA LEU A 21 4.26 -16.76 5.67
C LEU A 21 3.10 -15.76 5.61
N TYR A 22 3.44 -14.53 5.22
CA TYR A 22 2.48 -13.46 4.95
C TYR A 22 2.57 -13.05 3.48
N SER A 23 1.44 -12.65 2.91
CA SER A 23 1.42 -12.06 1.57
C SER A 23 2.00 -10.65 1.62
N GLY A 24 2.85 -10.31 0.66
CA GLY A 24 3.46 -8.98 0.55
C GLY A 24 4.64 -8.76 1.48
N ASP A 25 4.92 -7.51 1.80
CA ASP A 25 5.96 -7.10 2.74
C ASP A 25 5.43 -7.13 4.19
N THR A 26 6.21 -7.70 5.08
CA THR A 26 5.85 -7.83 6.50
C THR A 26 5.78 -6.49 7.25
N GLY A 27 6.36 -5.44 6.70
CA GLY A 27 6.31 -4.07 7.23
C GLY A 27 5.20 -3.20 6.62
N PHE A 28 4.45 -3.70 5.61
CA PHE A 28 3.46 -2.92 4.89
C PHE A 28 2.03 -3.45 5.14
N TYR A 29 1.33 -2.86 6.11
CA TYR A 29 -0.04 -3.24 6.51
C TYR A 29 -0.25 -4.75 6.70
N SER A 30 0.78 -5.44 7.18
CA SER A 30 0.79 -6.88 7.34
C SER A 30 0.28 -7.31 8.72
N GLY A 31 -0.37 -8.47 8.78
CA GLY A 31 -0.72 -9.14 10.03
C GLY A 31 0.48 -9.56 10.89
N ALA A 32 1.70 -9.50 10.36
CA ALA A 32 2.93 -9.83 11.09
C ALA A 32 3.08 -9.00 12.38
N SER A 33 2.73 -7.73 12.36
CA SER A 33 2.81 -6.85 13.53
C SER A 33 1.95 -7.35 14.71
N GLY A 34 0.76 -7.90 14.42
CA GLY A 34 -0.14 -8.48 15.41
C GLY A 34 0.42 -9.75 16.06
N LEU A 35 1.28 -10.50 15.36
CA LEU A 35 1.94 -11.69 15.89
C LEU A 35 3.22 -11.36 16.68
N LEU A 36 4.00 -10.39 16.22
CA LEU A 36 5.29 -10.06 16.85
C LEU A 36 5.14 -9.56 18.29
N THR A 37 4.09 -8.82 18.59
CA THR A 37 3.83 -8.31 19.94
C THR A 37 3.65 -9.44 20.97
N PRO A 38 2.74 -10.40 20.78
CA PRO A 38 2.61 -11.50 21.73
C PRO A 38 3.82 -12.44 21.76
N LEU A 39 4.52 -12.69 20.64
CA LEU A 39 5.75 -13.48 20.63
C LEU A 39 6.81 -12.85 21.54
N ARG A 40 6.97 -11.53 21.45
CA ARG A 40 7.89 -10.78 22.33
C ARG A 40 7.50 -10.89 23.79
N ALA A 41 6.20 -10.77 24.10
CA ALA A 41 5.70 -10.89 25.47
C ALA A 41 5.94 -12.29 26.07
N LEU A 42 5.92 -13.33 25.24
CA LEU A 42 6.20 -14.73 25.63
C LEU A 42 7.69 -15.07 25.62
N GLY A 43 8.58 -14.14 25.27
CA GLY A 43 10.01 -14.40 25.16
C GLY A 43 10.39 -15.34 24.01
N ILE A 44 9.51 -15.51 23.00
CA ILE A 44 9.77 -16.34 21.84
C ILE A 44 10.56 -15.52 20.81
N PRO A 45 11.79 -15.88 20.46
CA PRO A 45 12.58 -15.15 19.49
C PRO A 45 11.95 -15.26 18.10
N ALA A 46 11.86 -14.13 17.39
CA ALA A 46 11.33 -14.10 16.04
C ALA A 46 12.22 -13.26 15.13
N ARG A 47 12.45 -13.73 13.92
CA ARG A 47 13.15 -13.01 12.88
C ARG A 47 12.18 -12.64 11.77
N VAL A 48 12.20 -11.37 11.35
CA VAL A 48 11.34 -10.84 10.30
C VAL A 48 12.15 -10.67 9.02
N TYR A 49 11.59 -11.09 7.91
CA TYR A 49 12.17 -10.91 6.58
C TYR A 49 11.27 -9.98 5.76
N PRO A 50 11.83 -9.05 4.99
CA PRO A 50 11.06 -8.22 4.08
C PRO A 50 10.50 -9.04 2.92
N GLY A 51 9.45 -8.50 2.30
CA GLY A 51 8.86 -9.04 1.08
C GLY A 51 8.57 -7.93 0.07
N VAL A 52 7.86 -8.25 -0.99
CA VAL A 52 7.42 -7.32 -2.02
C VAL A 52 5.91 -7.16 -1.92
N SER A 53 5.45 -5.92 -1.76
CA SER A 53 4.03 -5.59 -1.70
C SER A 53 3.54 -4.96 -3.00
N SER A 54 2.23 -4.85 -3.12
CA SER A 54 1.54 -4.29 -4.28
C SER A 54 1.97 -2.88 -4.63
N ILE A 55 2.44 -2.09 -3.67
CA ILE A 55 2.97 -0.74 -3.97
C ILE A 55 4.25 -0.80 -4.80
N GLN A 56 5.20 -1.67 -4.46
CA GLN A 56 6.43 -1.83 -5.23
C GLN A 56 6.12 -2.41 -6.63
N LEU A 57 5.18 -3.37 -6.69
CA LEU A 57 4.76 -3.96 -7.95
C LEU A 57 4.09 -2.92 -8.85
N LEU A 58 3.17 -2.10 -8.31
CA LEU A 58 2.54 -1.03 -9.07
C LEU A 58 3.57 0.00 -9.54
N ALA A 59 4.48 0.43 -8.67
CA ALA A 59 5.53 1.38 -9.01
C ALA A 59 6.44 0.85 -10.13
N ALA A 60 6.81 -0.43 -10.07
CA ALA A 60 7.60 -1.08 -11.11
C ALA A 60 6.85 -1.17 -12.44
N ALA A 61 5.58 -1.58 -12.41
CA ALA A 61 4.73 -1.65 -13.61
C ALA A 61 4.53 -0.28 -14.27
N LEU A 62 4.47 0.79 -13.47
CA LEU A 62 4.36 2.17 -13.95
C LEU A 62 5.72 2.79 -14.35
N GLY A 63 6.84 2.17 -14.02
CA GLY A 63 8.18 2.74 -14.19
C GLY A 63 8.39 4.03 -13.38
N ARG A 64 7.76 4.15 -12.21
CA ARG A 64 7.74 5.38 -11.39
C ARG A 64 8.12 5.09 -9.95
N PRO A 65 8.86 5.98 -9.27
CA PRO A 65 9.13 5.85 -7.84
C PRO A 65 7.85 6.10 -7.03
N TRP A 66 7.71 5.41 -5.89
CA TRP A 66 6.56 5.53 -4.99
C TRP A 66 6.84 6.35 -3.72
N GLN A 67 8.05 6.88 -3.59
CA GLN A 67 8.47 7.66 -2.42
C GLN A 67 7.61 8.91 -2.14
N ASP A 68 7.01 9.47 -3.21
CA ASP A 68 6.17 10.66 -3.14
C ASP A 68 4.67 10.31 -3.03
N TRP A 69 4.32 9.04 -2.85
CA TRP A 69 2.93 8.62 -2.71
C TRP A 69 2.53 8.59 -1.24
N LYS A 70 1.40 9.18 -0.93
CA LYS A 70 0.75 8.99 0.37
C LYS A 70 0.18 7.58 0.44
N LEU A 71 0.53 6.83 1.48
CA LEU A 71 0.07 5.46 1.67
C LEU A 71 -1.14 5.43 2.58
N VAL A 72 -2.23 4.84 2.10
CA VAL A 72 -3.49 4.71 2.85
C VAL A 72 -3.97 3.27 2.77
N SER A 73 -4.28 2.68 3.92
CA SER A 73 -4.97 1.40 3.94
C SER A 73 -6.47 1.62 3.96
N ALA A 74 -7.15 1.06 2.97
CA ALA A 74 -8.59 0.89 2.91
C ALA A 74 -8.96 -0.61 2.97
N HIS A 75 -7.98 -1.48 3.25
CA HIS A 75 -8.19 -2.92 3.35
C HIS A 75 -8.77 -3.28 4.72
N GLY A 76 -10.05 -3.64 4.75
CA GLY A 76 -10.74 -4.03 5.98
C GLY A 76 -11.04 -2.89 6.96
N CYS A 77 -10.83 -1.63 6.56
CA CYS A 77 -11.16 -0.45 7.36
C CYS A 77 -11.79 0.64 6.49
N ALA A 78 -12.65 1.45 7.10
CA ALA A 78 -13.24 2.60 6.43
C ALA A 78 -12.16 3.64 6.10
N CYS A 79 -12.25 4.24 4.92
CA CYS A 79 -11.34 5.25 4.43
C CYS A 79 -12.11 6.44 3.88
N ASP A 80 -11.59 7.65 4.12
CA ASP A 80 -12.05 8.87 3.46
C ASP A 80 -11.04 9.25 2.35
N PRO A 81 -11.29 8.84 1.11
CA PRO A 81 -10.41 9.13 -0.01
C PRO A 81 -10.40 10.62 -0.37
N VAL A 82 -11.51 11.34 -0.10
CA VAL A 82 -11.64 12.76 -0.42
C VAL A 82 -10.67 13.57 0.42
N ALA A 83 -10.68 13.40 1.73
CA ALA A 83 -9.77 14.10 2.64
C ALA A 83 -8.30 13.85 2.27
N GLN A 84 -7.95 12.64 1.88
CA GLN A 84 -6.58 12.30 1.46
C GLN A 84 -6.21 12.99 0.13
N CYS A 85 -7.05 12.87 -0.89
CA CYS A 85 -6.76 13.42 -2.22
C CYS A 85 -6.90 14.95 -2.29
N MET A 86 -7.54 15.60 -1.33
CA MET A 86 -7.55 17.07 -1.23
C MET A 86 -6.24 17.64 -0.72
N THR A 87 -5.47 16.88 0.03
CA THR A 87 -4.22 17.34 0.67
C THR A 87 -2.96 16.79 0.01
N GLU A 88 -3.06 15.65 -0.66
CA GLU A 88 -1.93 14.95 -1.23
C GLU A 88 -2.09 14.78 -2.74
N ARG A 89 -1.01 15.04 -3.48
CA ARG A 89 -1.04 14.94 -4.94
C ARG A 89 -1.18 13.52 -5.46
N SER A 90 -0.58 12.55 -4.80
CA SER A 90 -0.60 11.15 -5.19
C SER A 90 -0.90 10.28 -3.98
N VAL A 91 -2.01 9.58 -4.00
CA VAL A 91 -2.45 8.73 -2.89
C VAL A 91 -2.61 7.29 -3.37
N PHE A 92 -1.81 6.41 -2.79
CA PHE A 92 -1.93 4.96 -2.98
C PHE A 92 -2.87 4.38 -1.93
N PHE A 93 -3.91 3.69 -2.37
CA PHE A 93 -4.86 2.97 -1.53
C PHE A 93 -4.66 1.46 -1.65
N LEU A 94 -4.34 0.82 -0.53
CA LEU A 94 -4.45 -0.62 -0.41
C LEU A 94 -5.92 -0.97 -0.21
N THR A 95 -6.57 -1.52 -1.22
CA THR A 95 -8.02 -1.78 -1.23
C THR A 95 -8.36 -3.19 -0.77
N GLY A 96 -9.61 -3.41 -0.35
CA GLY A 96 -10.13 -4.74 0.01
C GLY A 96 -11.43 -4.68 0.81
N GLY A 97 -12.16 -5.78 0.81
CA GLY A 97 -13.47 -5.83 1.44
C GLY A 97 -14.48 -4.90 0.76
N ALA A 98 -15.13 -4.03 1.50
CA ALA A 98 -16.11 -3.08 0.98
C ALA A 98 -15.47 -1.88 0.24
N GLU A 99 -14.20 -1.58 0.55
CA GLU A 99 -13.45 -0.47 -0.04
C GLU A 99 -12.68 -0.93 -1.28
N THR A 100 -13.43 -1.14 -2.37
CA THR A 100 -12.87 -1.49 -3.68
C THR A 100 -12.40 -0.23 -4.42
N PRO A 101 -11.55 -0.35 -5.47
CA PRO A 101 -11.21 0.79 -6.32
C PRO A 101 -12.43 1.55 -6.83
N ALA A 102 -13.48 0.84 -7.30
CA ALA A 102 -14.71 1.45 -7.76
C ALA A 102 -15.45 2.23 -6.66
N THR A 103 -15.49 1.68 -5.43
CA THR A 103 -16.14 2.35 -4.29
C THR A 103 -15.40 3.64 -3.93
N LEU A 104 -14.07 3.62 -3.87
CA LEU A 104 -13.27 4.82 -3.59
C LEU A 104 -13.40 5.87 -4.70
N CYS A 105 -13.36 5.45 -5.97
CA CYS A 105 -13.57 6.33 -7.11
C CYS A 105 -14.97 6.96 -7.10
N ARG A 106 -16.01 6.22 -6.69
CA ARG A 106 -17.37 6.76 -6.55
C ARG A 106 -17.43 7.84 -5.47
N LYS A 107 -16.83 7.60 -4.29
CA LYS A 107 -16.74 8.60 -3.22
C LYS A 107 -16.06 9.89 -3.69
N LEU A 108 -15.00 9.78 -4.48
CA LEU A 108 -14.32 10.93 -5.08
C LEU A 108 -15.25 11.67 -6.07
N THR A 109 -15.94 10.93 -6.94
CA THR A 109 -16.85 11.48 -7.94
C THR A 109 -18.01 12.22 -7.26
N ASP A 110 -18.62 11.61 -6.24
CA ASP A 110 -19.74 12.19 -5.48
C ASP A 110 -19.33 13.49 -4.74
N ALA A 111 -18.06 13.63 -4.42
CA ALA A 111 -17.46 14.82 -3.81
C ALA A 111 -16.98 15.88 -4.82
N GLY A 112 -17.25 15.68 -6.12
CA GLY A 112 -16.83 16.62 -7.17
C GLY A 112 -15.39 16.43 -7.68
N MET A 113 -14.70 15.35 -7.29
CA MET A 113 -13.36 15.00 -7.73
C MET A 113 -13.36 13.93 -8.84
N GLY A 114 -14.41 13.86 -9.64
CA GLY A 114 -14.56 12.86 -10.68
C GLY A 114 -13.49 12.90 -11.77
N GLU A 115 -12.90 14.07 -12.00
CA GLU A 115 -11.83 14.27 -12.99
C GLU A 115 -10.43 13.91 -12.48
N ALA A 116 -10.29 13.55 -11.19
CA ALA A 116 -9.00 13.12 -10.66
C ALA A 116 -8.50 11.87 -11.41
N HIS A 117 -7.22 11.86 -11.76
CA HIS A 117 -6.61 10.71 -12.45
C HIS A 117 -6.57 9.52 -11.51
N ALA A 118 -6.99 8.36 -12.00
CA ALA A 118 -7.00 7.13 -11.24
C ALA A 118 -6.38 5.98 -12.02
N LEU A 119 -5.60 5.16 -11.33
CA LEU A 119 -4.94 4.00 -11.87
C LEU A 119 -5.24 2.81 -10.96
N VAL A 120 -5.73 1.72 -11.53
CA VAL A 120 -6.00 0.49 -10.79
C VAL A 120 -5.03 -0.59 -11.25
N GLY A 121 -4.25 -1.12 -10.32
CA GLY A 121 -3.43 -2.30 -10.55
C GLY A 121 -4.17 -3.55 -10.07
N GLU A 122 -4.39 -4.49 -10.97
CA GLU A 122 -5.08 -5.76 -10.71
C GLU A 122 -4.08 -6.92 -10.78
N ASN A 123 -4.16 -7.85 -9.85
CA ASN A 123 -3.38 -9.11 -9.82
C ASN A 123 -1.87 -8.90 -10.03
N LEU A 124 -1.34 -7.80 -9.49
CA LEU A 124 0.06 -7.40 -9.70
C LEU A 124 1.03 -8.52 -9.33
N GLY A 125 2.02 -8.74 -10.20
CA GLY A 125 3.04 -9.77 -10.04
C GLY A 125 2.57 -11.19 -10.39
N THR A 126 1.40 -11.34 -11.00
CA THR A 126 0.89 -12.61 -11.50
C THR A 126 0.81 -12.64 -13.04
N GLY A 127 0.49 -13.79 -13.62
CA GLY A 127 0.25 -13.90 -15.07
C GLY A 127 -1.01 -13.19 -15.56
N GLU A 128 -1.85 -12.70 -14.64
CA GLU A 128 -3.10 -11.97 -14.92
C GLU A 128 -2.98 -10.49 -14.55
N GLU A 129 -1.76 -9.98 -14.45
CA GLU A 129 -1.51 -8.58 -14.14
C GLU A 129 -2.14 -7.65 -15.16
N ALA A 130 -2.86 -6.63 -14.68
CA ALA A 130 -3.42 -5.59 -15.54
C ALA A 130 -3.35 -4.22 -14.85
N ILE A 131 -3.11 -3.18 -15.64
CA ILE A 131 -3.20 -1.78 -15.20
C ILE A 131 -4.31 -1.10 -15.98
N ARG A 132 -5.26 -0.50 -15.25
CA ARG A 132 -6.33 0.29 -15.84
C ARG A 132 -6.17 1.75 -15.49
N TYR A 133 -6.41 2.59 -16.47
CA TYR A 133 -6.28 4.04 -16.37
C TYR A 133 -7.63 4.69 -16.64
N GLY A 134 -7.90 5.82 -16.01
CA GLY A 134 -9.07 6.63 -16.27
C GLY A 134 -9.20 7.77 -15.28
N SER A 135 -10.29 8.52 -15.38
CA SER A 135 -10.71 9.41 -14.31
C SER A 135 -11.43 8.64 -13.19
N ALA A 136 -11.55 9.23 -12.01
CA ALA A 136 -12.30 8.61 -10.93
C ALA A 136 -13.76 8.34 -11.36
N ALA A 137 -14.38 9.24 -12.13
CA ALA A 137 -15.74 9.04 -12.65
C ALA A 137 -15.85 7.84 -13.59
N GLU A 138 -14.88 7.65 -14.50
CA GLU A 138 -14.86 6.51 -15.43
C GLU A 138 -14.66 5.17 -14.71
N LEU A 139 -13.80 5.13 -13.68
CA LEU A 139 -13.50 3.90 -12.95
C LEU A 139 -14.55 3.57 -11.87
N ALA A 140 -15.33 4.53 -11.41
CA ALA A 140 -16.40 4.34 -10.41
C ALA A 140 -17.48 3.33 -10.85
N GLY A 141 -17.70 3.18 -12.16
CA GLY A 141 -18.70 2.29 -12.73
C GLY A 141 -18.15 0.91 -13.14
N GLN A 142 -16.84 0.67 -12.96
CA GLN A 142 -16.19 -0.56 -13.39
C GLN A 142 -16.11 -1.61 -12.29
N SER A 143 -15.85 -2.86 -12.70
CA SER A 143 -15.53 -3.96 -11.79
C SER A 143 -14.07 -4.33 -11.92
N PHE A 144 -13.45 -4.66 -10.79
CA PHE A 144 -12.03 -4.98 -10.69
C PHE A 144 -11.83 -6.32 -9.99
N ALA A 145 -10.69 -6.95 -10.24
CA ALA A 145 -10.32 -8.17 -9.55
C ALA A 145 -10.22 -7.96 -8.03
N PRO A 146 -10.46 -9.00 -7.21
CA PRO A 146 -10.36 -8.87 -5.75
C PRO A 146 -8.98 -8.42 -5.26
N LEU A 147 -7.91 -8.80 -5.96
CA LEU A 147 -6.54 -8.38 -5.68
C LEU A 147 -6.21 -7.12 -6.48
N SER A 148 -6.74 -5.98 -6.04
CA SER A 148 -6.55 -4.69 -6.70
C SER A 148 -6.02 -3.65 -5.72
N VAL A 149 -5.34 -2.65 -6.26
CA VAL A 149 -4.92 -1.44 -5.57
C VAL A 149 -5.26 -0.22 -6.43
N LEU A 150 -5.39 0.95 -5.79
CA LEU A 150 -5.76 2.18 -6.46
C LEU A 150 -4.69 3.25 -6.19
N LEU A 151 -4.22 3.92 -7.24
CA LEU A 151 -3.46 5.16 -7.15
C LEU A 151 -4.33 6.29 -7.71
N VAL A 152 -4.53 7.33 -6.91
CA VAL A 152 -5.23 8.55 -7.33
C VAL A 152 -4.25 9.70 -7.40
N GLU A 153 -4.30 10.47 -8.48
CA GLU A 153 -3.47 11.65 -8.68
C GLU A 153 -4.36 12.90 -8.87
N ASN A 154 -4.26 13.81 -7.91
CA ASN A 154 -4.89 15.12 -7.97
C ASN A 154 -3.85 16.17 -8.34
N PHE A 155 -3.80 16.58 -9.60
CA PHE A 155 -2.83 17.54 -10.10
C PHE A 155 -3.11 18.98 -9.67
N ASP A 156 -4.26 19.26 -9.10
CA ASP A 156 -4.58 20.57 -8.50
C ASP A 156 -3.84 20.79 -7.17
N VAL A 157 -3.40 19.70 -6.52
CA VAL A 157 -2.57 19.79 -5.33
C VAL A 157 -1.13 20.08 -5.71
N PRO A 158 -0.51 21.18 -5.21
CA PRO A 158 0.88 21.50 -5.50
C PRO A 158 1.83 20.37 -5.06
N HIS A 159 2.74 19.99 -5.93
CA HIS A 159 3.78 19.02 -5.61
C HIS A 159 5.03 19.73 -5.14
N PHE A 160 5.26 19.74 -3.86
CA PHE A 160 6.51 20.26 -3.28
C PHE A 160 7.53 19.11 -3.20
N ARG A 161 8.32 18.93 -4.26
CA ARG A 161 9.55 18.15 -4.12
C ARG A 161 10.54 19.00 -3.34
N THR A 162 11.03 18.50 -2.24
CA THR A 162 12.29 19.02 -1.69
C THR A 162 13.36 18.72 -2.74
N PRO A 163 13.95 19.72 -3.40
CA PRO A 163 14.97 19.44 -4.38
C PRO A 163 16.10 18.69 -3.68
N GLY A 164 16.45 17.53 -4.19
CA GLY A 164 17.64 16.81 -3.76
C GLY A 164 18.87 17.66 -4.01
N PHE A 165 19.90 17.49 -3.22
CA PHE A 165 21.18 18.12 -3.50
C PHE A 165 21.78 17.48 -4.76
N PRO A 166 22.35 18.28 -5.71
CA PRO A 166 23.06 17.72 -6.84
C PRO A 166 24.31 16.96 -6.37
N ASP A 167 24.71 15.94 -7.11
CA ASP A 167 25.86 15.07 -6.77
C ASP A 167 27.13 15.87 -6.47
N GLU A 168 27.34 16.99 -7.14
CA GLU A 168 28.44 17.92 -6.91
C GLU A 168 28.45 18.51 -5.50
N SER A 169 27.28 18.69 -4.87
CA SER A 169 27.19 19.17 -3.49
C SER A 169 27.66 18.11 -2.49
N PHE A 170 27.41 16.83 -2.75
CA PHE A 170 27.92 15.72 -1.93
C PHE A 170 29.45 15.61 -2.08
N ILE A 171 29.98 15.72 -3.31
CA ILE A 171 31.42 15.65 -3.58
C ILE A 171 32.15 16.79 -2.87
N ARG A 172 31.53 17.96 -2.75
CA ARG A 172 32.14 19.14 -2.10
C ARG A 172 31.88 19.20 -0.59
N GLY A 173 31.20 18.24 0.00
CA GLY A 173 30.88 18.25 1.43
C GLY A 173 29.93 19.39 1.85
N GLN A 174 29.13 19.91 0.93
CA GLN A 174 28.21 21.02 1.14
C GLN A 174 26.82 20.57 1.59
N VAL A 175 26.62 19.27 1.82
CA VAL A 175 25.36 18.72 2.32
C VAL A 175 25.45 18.64 3.84
N PRO A 176 24.52 19.26 4.61
CA PRO A 176 24.44 19.08 6.05
C PRO A 176 24.19 17.61 6.38
N MET A 177 24.93 17.06 7.32
CA MET A 177 24.65 15.73 7.89
C MET A 177 23.58 15.84 8.99
#